data_05c82c93b72c6aed8599a882f82112de
#
_entry.id   05c82c93b72c6aed8599a882f82112de
#
_cell.length_a   1.000
_cell.length_b   1.000
_cell.length_c   1.000
_cell.angle_alpha   90.00
_cell.angle_beta   90.00
_cell.angle_gamma   90.00
#
_symmetry.space_group_name_H-M   'P 1'
#
loop_
_entity.id
_entity.type
_entity.pdbx_description
1 polymer ?
#
loop_
_entity_poly.entity_id
_entity_poly.type
_entity_poly.pdbx_seq_one_letter_code
_entity_poly.pdbx_strand_id
1 'polypeptide(L)'
;MRPSIRTAALAAVVALGASGCMFFPAAVRNAGFQPQPVPWWCDSDTGTALTPAECQSLSLQLDLALDVAHAHPRASDALDAGASASAYETGVGAAFVLRAPAASFSPAAPDTILYDGTDPGSQVVALEWNVAGASAPGGFTGGNDVWTETADDVWTVRAWIVRPFENQNEPFATTHPCLAAGGPVYDVGAACHTQTHPEPLDVLVTNDDGVGAAGIDAVVEALRVLPGVEVTVVAPATNQSGTGDTTTPGGVTAFPTTTASGYPAVAVNGYPADAVLHALNVLGENPDLVVSGINDGQNLGPVVDLSGTVGAARVAARSGIPALAASQGLGSPPDFPSGVAAVLDWLEDFRLGRAGPPYQEVANVNVPTCTAGSIRGTVDVPLATDLDPSPLSPSDCTSTVTAVADDVEAFVHGFVTRSDAGLH
;
A
#
# COMPACT_ATOMS: atom_id res chain seq x y z
N MET A 1 -44.71 -51.91 19.83
CA MET A 1 -45.36 -50.92 18.95
C MET A 1 -44.36 -49.77 18.70
N ARG A 2 -43.81 -49.70 17.50
CA ARG A 2 -42.88 -48.64 17.09
C ARG A 2 -43.62 -47.75 16.09
N PRO A 3 -43.52 -46.42 16.14
CA PRO A 3 -43.90 -45.59 15.02
C PRO A 3 -42.70 -45.29 14.11
N SER A 4 -42.98 -45.33 12.82
CA SER A 4 -42.11 -45.17 11.69
C SER A 4 -41.71 -43.74 11.46
N ILE A 5 -40.45 -43.51 11.11
CA ILE A 5 -39.91 -42.23 10.64
C ILE A 5 -40.18 -42.10 9.14
N ARG A 6 -40.90 -41.06 8.74
CA ARG A 6 -41.05 -40.66 7.33
C ARG A 6 -39.95 -39.72 6.91
N THR A 7 -39.14 -40.15 5.97
CA THR A 7 -38.18 -39.38 5.23
C THR A 7 -38.92 -38.46 4.23
N ALA A 8 -38.73 -37.16 4.34
CA ALA A 8 -39.13 -36.19 3.32
C ALA A 8 -37.92 -35.88 2.44
N ALA A 9 -38.02 -36.25 1.17
CA ALA A 9 -37.05 -35.86 0.16
C ALA A 9 -37.41 -34.47 -0.34
N LEU A 10 -36.46 -33.56 -0.30
CA LEU A 10 -36.58 -32.22 -0.88
C LEU A 10 -36.00 -32.25 -2.31
N ALA A 11 -36.85 -32.10 -3.29
CA ALA A 11 -36.47 -31.98 -4.68
C ALA A 11 -36.00 -30.56 -4.97
N ALA A 12 -34.77 -30.39 -5.43
CA ALA A 12 -34.25 -29.13 -5.92
C ALA A 12 -34.66 -28.96 -7.41
N VAL A 13 -35.47 -27.97 -7.70
CA VAL A 13 -35.76 -27.54 -9.08
C VAL A 13 -34.69 -26.54 -9.48
N VAL A 14 -33.89 -26.91 -10.48
CA VAL A 14 -32.95 -26.00 -11.14
C VAL A 14 -33.72 -25.31 -12.29
N ALA A 15 -33.94 -24.01 -12.13
CA ALA A 15 -34.38 -23.16 -13.22
C ALA A 15 -33.18 -22.37 -13.76
N LEU A 16 -32.73 -22.70 -14.97
CA LEU A 16 -31.80 -21.90 -15.77
C LEU A 16 -32.57 -20.73 -16.42
N GLY A 17 -32.26 -19.51 -15.95
CA GLY A 17 -32.69 -18.29 -16.59
C GLY A 17 -31.49 -17.36 -16.75
N ALA A 18 -31.13 -17.07 -18.00
CA ALA A 18 -30.05 -16.18 -18.38
C ALA A 18 -30.34 -14.72 -18.03
N SER A 19 -29.44 -14.05 -17.41
CA SER A 19 -29.03 -12.65 -17.54
C SER A 19 -28.32 -12.22 -16.25
N GLY A 20 -27.05 -11.87 -16.41
CA GLY A 20 -26.09 -11.67 -15.36
C GLY A 20 -26.37 -10.49 -14.43
N CYS A 21 -26.35 -10.79 -13.19
CA CYS A 21 -25.92 -10.01 -12.05
C CYS A 21 -25.74 -11.05 -10.95
N MET A 22 -24.50 -11.40 -10.63
CA MET A 22 -24.25 -12.27 -9.48
C MET A 22 -24.50 -11.46 -8.20
N PHE A 23 -25.73 -11.46 -7.72
CA PHE A 23 -26.00 -11.15 -6.33
C PHE A 23 -25.53 -12.34 -5.49
N PHE A 24 -24.44 -12.19 -4.75
CA PHE A 24 -24.09 -13.13 -3.71
C PHE A 24 -25.13 -13.03 -2.58
N PRO A 25 -25.77 -14.15 -2.17
CA PRO A 25 -26.74 -14.11 -1.09
C PRO A 25 -26.07 -13.74 0.23
N ALA A 26 -26.80 -13.00 1.10
CA ALA A 26 -26.33 -12.47 2.38
C ALA A 26 -25.70 -13.51 3.33
N ALA A 27 -25.89 -14.80 3.09
CA ALA A 27 -25.26 -15.89 3.85
C ALA A 27 -23.75 -16.05 3.59
N VAL A 28 -23.20 -15.47 2.52
CA VAL A 28 -21.75 -15.49 2.23
C VAL A 28 -21.01 -14.38 2.99
N ARG A 29 -21.73 -13.36 3.47
CA ARG A 29 -21.15 -12.27 4.25
C ARG A 29 -20.60 -12.70 5.62
N ASN A 30 -21.03 -13.85 6.14
CA ASN A 30 -20.56 -14.39 7.43
C ASN A 30 -19.36 -15.33 7.32
N ALA A 31 -18.77 -15.47 6.15
CA ALA A 31 -17.57 -16.28 5.92
C ALA A 31 -16.33 -15.40 5.71
N GLY A 32 -16.06 -14.49 6.64
CA GLY A 32 -14.75 -13.80 6.70
C GLY A 32 -14.42 -12.82 5.58
N PHE A 33 -15.38 -12.43 4.73
CA PHE A 33 -15.17 -11.36 3.77
C PHE A 33 -15.45 -10.03 4.47
N GLN A 34 -14.40 -9.36 4.94
CA GLN A 34 -14.52 -7.99 5.43
C GLN A 34 -14.77 -7.05 4.24
N PRO A 35 -15.69 -6.10 4.35
CA PRO A 35 -15.79 -5.07 3.34
C PRO A 35 -14.46 -4.31 3.30
N GLN A 36 -13.94 -4.08 2.08
CA GLN A 36 -12.82 -3.18 1.84
C GLN A 36 -13.10 -1.84 2.55
N PRO A 37 -12.08 -1.18 3.12
CA PRO A 37 -12.26 0.17 3.61
C PRO A 37 -12.90 1.00 2.49
N VAL A 38 -14.01 1.68 2.81
CA VAL A 38 -14.72 2.52 1.84
C VAL A 38 -13.78 3.69 1.56
N PRO A 39 -13.37 3.94 0.31
CA PRO A 39 -12.53 5.09 0.00
C PRO A 39 -13.17 6.37 0.54
N TRP A 40 -12.36 7.31 1.04
CA TRP A 40 -12.84 8.54 1.69
C TRP A 40 -13.83 9.34 0.81
N TRP A 41 -13.70 9.27 -0.52
CA TRP A 41 -14.63 9.89 -1.46
C TRP A 41 -15.97 9.16 -1.61
N CYS A 42 -16.13 8.05 -0.95
CA CYS A 42 -17.36 7.25 -0.91
C CYS A 42 -18.02 7.22 0.46
N ASP A 43 -17.41 7.83 1.47
CA ASP A 43 -17.95 7.87 2.81
C ASP A 43 -19.22 8.73 2.83
N SER A 44 -20.30 8.18 3.35
CA SER A 44 -21.60 8.88 3.51
C SER A 44 -21.51 10.07 4.45
N ASP A 45 -20.54 10.07 5.37
CA ASP A 45 -20.35 11.15 6.35
C ASP A 45 -19.63 12.35 5.72
N THR A 46 -18.96 12.19 4.57
CA THR A 46 -18.32 13.28 3.83
C THR A 46 -19.25 14.03 2.89
N GLY A 47 -20.50 13.60 2.76
CA GLY A 47 -21.54 14.30 1.99
C GLY A 47 -21.67 13.89 0.53
N THR A 48 -20.91 12.91 0.05
CA THR A 48 -21.08 12.34 -1.28
C THR A 48 -22.35 11.50 -1.36
N ALA A 49 -23.24 11.87 -2.29
CA ALA A 49 -24.53 11.17 -2.49
C ALA A 49 -24.40 9.91 -3.37
N LEU A 50 -23.21 9.27 -3.42
CA LEU A 50 -22.96 8.10 -4.25
C LEU A 50 -23.65 6.86 -3.68
N THR A 51 -24.31 6.10 -4.56
CA THR A 51 -24.73 4.74 -4.20
C THR A 51 -23.52 3.81 -4.09
N PRO A 52 -23.60 2.68 -3.37
CA PRO A 52 -22.49 1.72 -3.29
C PRO A 52 -21.96 1.24 -4.65
N ALA A 53 -22.82 1.14 -5.66
CA ALA A 53 -22.43 0.75 -7.01
C ALA A 53 -21.69 1.87 -7.75
N GLU A 54 -22.12 3.12 -7.58
CA GLU A 54 -21.42 4.29 -8.13
C GLU A 54 -20.07 4.49 -7.45
N CYS A 55 -20.00 4.33 -6.13
CA CYS A 55 -18.77 4.37 -5.40
C CYS A 55 -17.75 3.33 -5.91
N GLN A 56 -18.16 2.07 -6.03
CA GLN A 56 -17.30 1.03 -6.59
C GLN A 56 -16.84 1.35 -8.01
N SER A 57 -17.73 1.88 -8.85
CA SER A 57 -17.39 2.27 -10.23
C SER A 57 -16.41 3.44 -10.26
N LEU A 58 -16.62 4.47 -9.43
CA LEU A 58 -15.73 5.61 -9.32
C LEU A 58 -14.34 5.18 -8.81
N SER A 59 -14.28 4.32 -7.79
CA SER A 59 -13.02 3.80 -7.26
C SER A 59 -12.20 3.10 -8.34
N LEU A 60 -12.82 2.19 -9.10
CA LEU A 60 -12.14 1.54 -10.23
C LEU A 60 -11.63 2.53 -11.29
N GLN A 61 -12.37 3.60 -11.54
CA GLN A 61 -11.94 4.64 -12.48
C GLN A 61 -10.74 5.45 -11.94
N LEU A 62 -10.73 5.76 -10.66
CA LEU A 62 -9.64 6.50 -10.01
C LEU A 62 -8.40 5.62 -9.82
N ASP A 63 -8.56 4.33 -9.51
CA ASP A 63 -7.44 3.36 -9.43
C ASP A 63 -6.70 3.27 -10.77
N LEU A 64 -7.43 3.18 -11.89
CA LEU A 64 -6.81 3.21 -13.23
C LEU A 64 -6.04 4.50 -13.52
N ALA A 65 -6.46 5.62 -12.94
CA ALA A 65 -5.76 6.89 -13.07
C ALA A 65 -4.50 6.94 -12.20
N LEU A 66 -4.55 6.37 -10.99
CA LEU A 66 -3.42 6.30 -10.07
C LEU A 66 -2.22 5.54 -10.66
N ASP A 67 -2.44 4.55 -11.53
CA ASP A 67 -1.37 3.86 -12.25
C ASP A 67 -0.46 4.85 -13.01
N VAL A 68 -1.00 5.93 -13.55
CA VAL A 68 -0.22 6.96 -14.23
C VAL A 68 0.60 7.79 -13.24
N ALA A 69 0.04 8.12 -12.08
CA ALA A 69 0.78 8.81 -11.02
C ALA A 69 1.92 7.94 -10.46
N HIS A 70 1.66 6.65 -10.26
CA HIS A 70 2.65 5.67 -9.80
C HIS A 70 3.79 5.47 -10.80
N ALA A 71 3.51 5.53 -12.11
CA ALA A 71 4.55 5.47 -13.13
C ALA A 71 5.40 6.74 -13.21
N HIS A 72 4.95 7.85 -12.62
CA HIS A 72 5.61 9.15 -12.70
C HIS A 72 5.59 9.86 -11.33
N PRO A 73 6.14 9.28 -10.26
CA PRO A 73 6.04 9.83 -8.90
C PRO A 73 6.78 11.15 -8.73
N ARG A 74 7.76 11.45 -9.59
CA ARG A 74 8.54 12.68 -9.60
C ARG A 74 8.47 13.40 -10.94
N ALA A 75 8.69 14.69 -10.92
CA ALA A 75 8.74 15.50 -12.13
C ALA A 75 9.79 15.04 -13.14
N SER A 76 10.93 14.49 -12.66
CA SER A 76 11.93 13.85 -13.51
C SER A 76 11.35 12.72 -14.34
N ASP A 77 10.49 11.88 -13.77
CA ASP A 77 9.93 10.70 -14.44
C ASP A 77 9.01 11.10 -15.60
N ALA A 78 8.21 12.16 -15.39
CA ALA A 78 7.39 12.73 -16.45
C ALA A 78 8.24 13.38 -17.56
N LEU A 79 9.35 14.07 -17.21
CA LEU A 79 10.28 14.62 -18.19
C LEU A 79 10.95 13.52 -19.02
N ASP A 80 11.37 12.44 -18.38
CA ASP A 80 11.97 11.27 -19.05
C ASP A 80 10.96 10.56 -19.98
N ALA A 81 9.68 10.61 -19.64
CA ALA A 81 8.57 10.18 -20.50
C ALA A 81 8.25 11.17 -21.64
N GLY A 82 8.95 12.31 -21.71
CA GLY A 82 8.79 13.31 -22.76
C GLY A 82 7.73 14.36 -22.48
N ALA A 83 7.28 14.52 -21.24
CA ALA A 83 6.34 15.57 -20.87
C ALA A 83 6.91 16.97 -21.06
N SER A 84 6.05 17.92 -21.37
CA SER A 84 6.38 19.34 -21.36
C SER A 84 5.90 20.02 -20.09
N ALA A 85 6.80 20.66 -19.34
CA ALA A 85 6.49 21.33 -18.09
C ALA A 85 5.94 22.74 -18.31
N SER A 86 4.93 23.14 -17.52
CA SER A 86 4.46 24.50 -17.39
C SER A 86 5.16 25.25 -16.24
N ALA A 87 4.97 26.56 -16.18
CA ALA A 87 5.28 27.31 -14.97
C ALA A 87 4.36 26.88 -13.82
N TYR A 88 4.86 27.00 -12.58
CA TYR A 88 4.08 26.76 -11.39
C TYR A 88 2.93 27.78 -11.26
N GLU A 89 1.74 27.28 -10.97
CA GLU A 89 0.54 28.09 -10.71
C GLU A 89 0.04 27.85 -9.29
N THR A 90 -0.17 28.93 -8.53
CA THR A 90 -0.70 28.86 -7.17
C THR A 90 -2.07 28.17 -7.16
N GLY A 91 -2.24 27.18 -6.27
CA GLY A 91 -3.47 26.40 -6.15
C GLY A 91 -3.59 25.27 -7.18
N VAL A 92 -2.67 25.17 -8.14
CA VAL A 92 -2.68 24.12 -9.19
C VAL A 92 -1.39 23.29 -9.17
N GLY A 93 -0.25 23.93 -8.93
CA GLY A 93 1.06 23.30 -9.07
C GLY A 93 1.69 23.54 -10.43
N ALA A 94 2.66 22.71 -10.80
CA ALA A 94 3.28 22.70 -12.11
C ALA A 94 2.68 21.58 -12.96
N ALA A 95 2.14 21.89 -14.13
CA ALA A 95 1.56 20.91 -15.02
C ALA A 95 2.63 20.31 -15.95
N PHE A 96 2.70 18.99 -16.00
CA PHE A 96 3.57 18.24 -16.90
C PHE A 96 2.69 17.48 -17.90
N VAL A 97 2.63 18.01 -19.11
CA VAL A 97 1.74 17.52 -20.16
C VAL A 97 2.40 16.34 -20.89
N LEU A 98 1.85 15.15 -20.75
CA LEU A 98 2.31 13.92 -21.39
C LEU A 98 1.84 13.83 -22.85
N ARG A 99 0.66 14.39 -23.15
CA ARG A 99 0.03 14.32 -24.49
C ARG A 99 -0.98 15.45 -24.70
N ALA A 100 -1.32 15.68 -25.94
CA ALA A 100 -2.34 16.67 -26.31
C ALA A 100 -3.74 16.26 -25.78
N PRO A 101 -4.67 17.23 -25.59
CA PRO A 101 -6.04 16.97 -25.20
C PRO A 101 -6.71 15.88 -26.05
N ALA A 102 -7.38 14.93 -25.39
CA ALA A 102 -8.05 13.83 -26.07
C ALA A 102 -9.35 14.28 -26.73
N ALA A 103 -9.81 13.58 -27.77
CA ALA A 103 -11.11 13.82 -28.37
C ALA A 103 -12.29 13.23 -27.57
N SER A 104 -11.99 12.38 -26.56
CA SER A 104 -12.99 11.78 -25.67
C SER A 104 -12.36 11.48 -24.32
N PHE A 105 -13.17 11.56 -23.27
CA PHE A 105 -12.73 11.24 -21.91
C PHE A 105 -12.47 9.74 -21.71
N SER A 106 -11.38 9.45 -20.99
CA SER A 106 -11.05 8.12 -20.47
C SER A 106 -10.42 8.24 -19.08
N PRO A 107 -11.01 7.65 -18.04
CA PRO A 107 -10.46 7.69 -16.68
C PRO A 107 -9.01 7.19 -16.60
N ALA A 108 -8.67 6.11 -17.32
CA ALA A 108 -7.35 5.51 -17.34
C ALA A 108 -6.28 6.34 -18.11
N ALA A 109 -6.66 7.50 -18.65
CA ALA A 109 -5.79 8.24 -19.54
C ALA A 109 -5.71 9.74 -19.20
N PRO A 110 -5.28 10.13 -17.96
CA PRO A 110 -4.92 11.52 -17.70
C PRO A 110 -3.80 11.92 -18.67
N ASP A 111 -3.91 13.11 -19.25
CA ASP A 111 -2.90 13.61 -20.19
C ASP A 111 -1.90 14.54 -19.53
N THR A 112 -2.17 14.98 -18.32
CA THR A 112 -1.37 15.92 -17.56
C THR A 112 -1.22 15.43 -16.12
N ILE A 113 0.00 15.53 -15.59
CA ILE A 113 0.31 15.28 -14.19
C ILE A 113 0.65 16.60 -13.53
N LEU A 114 0.10 16.85 -12.34
CA LEU A 114 0.39 18.04 -11.55
C LEU A 114 1.40 17.72 -10.46
N TYR A 115 2.43 18.54 -10.33
CA TYR A 115 3.49 18.43 -9.34
C TYR A 115 3.51 19.63 -8.39
N ASP A 116 4.04 19.46 -7.18
CA ASP A 116 4.18 20.52 -6.18
C ASP A 116 5.25 21.57 -6.52
N GLY A 117 5.96 21.41 -7.62
CA GLY A 117 6.98 22.33 -8.12
C GLY A 117 7.48 21.96 -9.51
N THR A 118 8.47 22.71 -9.98
CA THR A 118 9.10 22.52 -11.30
C THR A 118 10.45 21.82 -11.25
N ASP A 119 10.97 21.55 -10.04
CA ASP A 119 12.25 20.88 -9.86
C ASP A 119 12.14 19.38 -10.20
N PRO A 120 13.19 18.72 -10.68
CA PRO A 120 13.17 17.29 -10.99
C PRO A 120 12.71 16.38 -9.83
N GLY A 121 12.96 16.80 -8.59
CA GLY A 121 12.53 16.10 -7.37
C GLY A 121 11.11 16.41 -6.91
N SER A 122 10.41 17.33 -7.57
CA SER A 122 9.02 17.68 -7.22
C SER A 122 8.12 16.46 -7.31
N GLN A 123 7.16 16.37 -6.38
CA GLN A 123 6.33 15.19 -6.22
C GLN A 123 4.95 15.41 -6.85
N VAL A 124 4.37 14.33 -7.38
CA VAL A 124 3.03 14.35 -7.96
C VAL A 124 1.99 14.69 -6.88
N VAL A 125 1.04 15.57 -7.22
CA VAL A 125 -0.04 15.99 -6.31
C VAL A 125 -1.42 15.69 -6.86
N ALA A 126 -1.60 15.71 -8.17
CA ALA A 126 -2.89 15.43 -8.82
C ALA A 126 -2.73 14.95 -10.26
N LEU A 127 -3.84 14.50 -10.81
CA LEU A 127 -3.97 14.14 -12.21
C LEU A 127 -5.00 15.05 -12.89
N GLU A 128 -4.77 15.36 -14.16
CA GLU A 128 -5.64 16.23 -14.95
C GLU A 128 -5.94 15.60 -16.30
N TRP A 129 -7.19 15.74 -16.72
CA TRP A 129 -7.67 15.33 -18.04
C TRP A 129 -8.11 16.56 -18.81
N ASN A 130 -7.64 16.67 -20.04
CA ASN A 130 -8.01 17.69 -20.98
C ASN A 130 -8.74 17.06 -22.18
N VAL A 131 -9.97 17.46 -22.42
CA VAL A 131 -10.81 16.91 -23.50
C VAL A 131 -11.24 18.02 -24.45
N ALA A 132 -10.91 17.85 -25.72
CA ALA A 132 -11.32 18.78 -26.77
C ALA A 132 -12.80 18.54 -27.15
N GLY A 133 -13.60 19.61 -27.15
CA GLY A 133 -15.03 19.53 -27.53
C GLY A 133 -15.80 20.80 -27.21
N ALA A 134 -16.87 21.05 -27.95
CA ALA A 134 -17.72 22.24 -27.79
C ALA A 134 -18.56 22.26 -26.48
N SER A 135 -18.50 21.20 -25.69
CA SER A 135 -19.16 21.09 -24.38
C SER A 135 -18.42 20.13 -23.49
N ALA A 136 -18.59 20.26 -22.17
CA ALA A 136 -18.02 19.34 -21.19
C ALA A 136 -18.40 17.89 -21.56
N PRO A 137 -17.43 16.95 -21.50
CA PRO A 137 -17.70 15.54 -21.75
C PRO A 137 -18.53 14.92 -20.63
N GLY A 138 -19.10 13.74 -20.86
CA GLY A 138 -19.52 12.85 -19.77
C GLY A 138 -18.24 12.42 -19.01
N GLY A 139 -18.23 12.62 -17.69
CA GLY A 139 -17.04 12.44 -16.88
C GLY A 139 -17.01 11.14 -16.07
N PHE A 140 -16.52 11.25 -14.85
CA PHE A 140 -16.46 10.16 -13.89
C PHE A 140 -17.85 9.73 -13.40
N THR A 141 -17.95 8.52 -12.89
CA THR A 141 -19.20 8.01 -12.29
C THR A 141 -19.57 8.88 -11.07
N GLY A 142 -20.85 9.20 -10.95
CA GLY A 142 -21.41 9.99 -9.85
C GLY A 142 -21.60 11.47 -10.18
N GLY A 143 -20.96 11.99 -11.25
CA GLY A 143 -21.19 13.36 -11.74
C GLY A 143 -20.71 14.48 -10.83
N ASN A 144 -19.81 14.18 -9.87
CA ASN A 144 -19.22 15.17 -8.97
C ASN A 144 -17.95 15.81 -9.54
N ASP A 145 -17.54 15.41 -10.73
CA ASP A 145 -16.40 15.97 -11.45
C ASP A 145 -16.69 17.40 -11.94
N VAL A 146 -15.76 18.30 -11.63
CA VAL A 146 -15.87 19.73 -11.96
C VAL A 146 -15.11 20.02 -13.23
N TRP A 147 -15.80 20.01 -14.38
CA TRP A 147 -15.24 20.39 -15.67
C TRP A 147 -15.18 21.90 -15.82
N THR A 148 -14.03 22.42 -16.20
CA THR A 148 -13.79 23.83 -16.48
C THR A 148 -13.28 24.01 -17.90
N GLU A 149 -13.84 24.94 -18.65
CA GLU A 149 -13.31 25.32 -19.96
C GLU A 149 -12.06 26.18 -19.76
N THR A 150 -10.90 25.67 -20.17
CA THR A 150 -9.59 26.31 -19.94
C THR A 150 -8.99 26.94 -21.19
N ALA A 151 -9.44 26.54 -22.37
CA ALA A 151 -9.12 27.13 -23.66
C ALA A 151 -10.32 26.93 -24.59
N ASP A 152 -10.31 27.55 -25.77
CA ASP A 152 -11.37 27.42 -26.75
C ASP A 152 -11.61 25.95 -27.06
N ASP A 153 -12.80 25.45 -26.71
CA ASP A 153 -13.23 24.06 -26.89
C ASP A 153 -12.33 23.01 -26.16
N VAL A 154 -11.65 23.36 -25.05
CA VAL A 154 -10.92 22.40 -24.20
C VAL A 154 -11.47 22.42 -22.78
N TRP A 155 -11.94 21.27 -22.34
CA TRP A 155 -12.51 21.05 -21.02
C TRP A 155 -11.53 20.29 -20.13
N THR A 156 -11.31 20.79 -18.92
CA THR A 156 -10.35 20.26 -17.95
C THR A 156 -11.05 19.82 -16.69
N VAL A 157 -10.68 18.64 -16.17
CA VAL A 157 -11.02 18.16 -14.82
C VAL A 157 -9.77 17.73 -14.09
N ARG A 158 -9.70 17.99 -12.77
CA ARG A 158 -8.59 17.63 -11.88
C ARG A 158 -9.07 16.71 -10.79
N ALA A 159 -8.29 15.67 -10.52
CA ALA A 159 -8.52 14.77 -9.39
C ALA A 159 -7.33 14.83 -8.42
N TRP A 160 -7.61 15.27 -7.19
CA TRP A 160 -6.64 15.37 -6.08
C TRP A 160 -6.64 14.09 -5.25
N ILE A 161 -6.43 12.97 -5.92
CA ILE A 161 -6.45 11.63 -5.32
C ILE A 161 -5.07 11.15 -4.88
N VAL A 162 -4.00 11.76 -5.39
CA VAL A 162 -2.62 11.43 -5.01
C VAL A 162 -2.27 12.09 -3.69
N ARG A 163 -2.64 13.36 -3.54
CA ARG A 163 -2.45 14.12 -2.30
C ARG A 163 -3.69 14.95 -2.01
N PRO A 164 -4.68 14.35 -1.34
CA PRO A 164 -5.87 15.07 -0.90
C PRO A 164 -5.51 16.12 0.16
N PHE A 165 -6.39 17.09 0.38
CA PHE A 165 -6.22 18.13 1.39
C PHE A 165 -7.25 17.98 2.53
N GLU A 166 -6.95 18.51 3.70
CA GLU A 166 -7.81 18.42 4.88
C GLU A 166 -9.23 18.92 4.57
N ASN A 167 -10.25 18.19 5.03
CA ASN A 167 -11.67 18.41 4.75
C ASN A 167 -12.07 18.35 3.27
N GLN A 168 -11.28 17.68 2.44
CA GLN A 168 -11.68 17.37 1.07
C GLN A 168 -12.76 16.27 1.12
N ASN A 169 -13.98 16.63 0.68
CA ASN A 169 -15.11 15.71 0.67
C ASN A 169 -15.30 15.00 -0.67
N GLU A 170 -14.61 15.47 -1.71
CA GLU A 170 -14.72 14.94 -3.06
C GLU A 170 -13.35 14.93 -3.74
N PRO A 171 -13.07 13.96 -4.63
CA PRO A 171 -11.79 13.85 -5.30
C PRO A 171 -11.54 15.00 -6.28
N PHE A 172 -12.59 15.68 -6.74
CA PHE A 172 -12.52 16.69 -7.79
C PHE A 172 -12.61 18.10 -7.22
N ALA A 173 -11.60 18.92 -7.52
CA ALA A 173 -11.61 20.34 -7.20
C ALA A 173 -10.78 21.11 -8.25
N THR A 174 -11.09 22.39 -8.43
CA THR A 174 -10.34 23.22 -9.38
C THR A 174 -8.97 23.62 -8.86
N THR A 175 -8.81 23.73 -7.54
CA THR A 175 -7.57 24.15 -6.87
C THR A 175 -7.34 23.38 -5.58
N HIS A 176 -6.08 23.30 -5.17
CA HIS A 176 -5.63 22.73 -3.91
C HIS A 176 -5.16 23.84 -2.96
N PRO A 177 -5.72 23.99 -1.76
CA PRO A 177 -5.43 25.11 -0.86
C PRO A 177 -3.98 25.16 -0.37
N CYS A 178 -3.28 24.03 -0.39
CA CYS A 178 -1.91 23.91 0.09
C CYS A 178 -0.85 24.21 -0.99
N LEU A 179 -1.25 24.39 -2.23
CA LEU A 179 -0.38 24.81 -3.32
C LEU A 179 -0.31 26.35 -3.38
N ALA A 180 -0.01 26.97 -2.21
CA ALA A 180 0.17 28.42 -2.12
C ALA A 180 1.58 28.81 -2.59
N ALA A 181 1.68 29.98 -3.16
CA ALA A 181 2.88 30.79 -3.47
C ALA A 181 4.27 30.10 -3.52
N GLY A 182 4.41 28.98 -4.25
CA GLY A 182 5.74 28.57 -4.74
C GLY A 182 6.63 27.80 -3.74
N GLY A 183 6.06 26.92 -2.97
CA GLY A 183 6.81 26.01 -2.12
C GLY A 183 6.29 24.57 -2.21
N PRO A 184 7.03 23.58 -1.70
CA PRO A 184 6.50 22.23 -1.54
C PRO A 184 5.22 22.27 -0.72
N VAL A 185 4.23 21.49 -1.12
CA VAL A 185 2.86 21.46 -0.57
C VAL A 185 2.82 21.34 0.96
N TYR A 186 3.85 20.82 1.57
CA TYR A 186 3.88 20.41 2.97
C TYR A 186 4.52 21.40 3.94
N ASP A 187 5.07 22.52 3.46
CA ASP A 187 5.73 23.49 4.34
C ASP A 187 4.81 24.64 4.79
N VAL A 188 3.54 24.65 4.42
CA VAL A 188 2.68 25.82 4.58
C VAL A 188 1.55 25.59 5.59
N GLY A 189 1.91 25.46 6.84
CA GLY A 189 0.95 25.50 7.96
C GLY A 189 0.19 24.19 8.26
N ALA A 190 -0.36 24.07 9.45
CA ALA A 190 -0.97 22.85 9.98
C ALA A 190 -2.17 22.31 9.17
N ALA A 191 -2.85 23.14 8.38
CA ALA A 191 -3.95 22.72 7.50
C ALA A 191 -3.49 22.04 6.21
N CYS A 192 -2.20 22.12 5.90
CA CYS A 192 -1.59 21.54 4.70
C CYS A 192 -0.63 20.40 5.00
N HIS A 193 -0.38 20.14 6.27
CA HIS A 193 0.23 18.90 6.67
C HIS A 193 -0.81 17.80 6.46
N THR A 194 -0.61 17.04 5.41
CA THR A 194 -1.26 15.75 5.13
C THR A 194 -2.63 15.60 5.77
N GLN A 195 -3.60 15.22 5.01
CA GLN A 195 -4.79 14.61 5.58
C GLN A 195 -4.39 13.74 6.76
N THR A 196 -4.38 14.31 7.93
CA THR A 196 -4.54 13.56 9.15
C THR A 196 -6.02 13.50 9.46
N HIS A 197 -6.82 12.96 8.57
CA HIS A 197 -7.67 11.87 8.89
C HIS A 197 -6.93 10.63 8.39
N PRO A 198 -5.98 10.10 9.15
CA PRO A 198 -5.75 8.71 9.02
C PRO A 198 -7.09 8.13 9.44
N GLU A 199 -7.87 7.58 8.51
CA GLU A 199 -8.74 6.47 8.88
C GLU A 199 -7.91 5.68 9.87
N PRO A 200 -8.48 5.35 11.06
CA PRO A 200 -7.72 4.58 12.01
C PRO A 200 -7.14 3.39 11.27
N LEU A 201 -5.84 3.30 11.19
CA LEU A 201 -5.17 2.23 10.52
C LEU A 201 -4.83 1.17 11.54
N ASP A 202 -5.55 0.08 11.51
CA ASP A 202 -5.31 -1.07 12.37
C ASP A 202 -4.18 -1.91 11.80
N VAL A 203 -3.02 -1.88 12.45
CA VAL A 203 -1.82 -2.58 12.01
C VAL A 203 -1.55 -3.79 12.89
N LEU A 204 -1.62 -4.98 12.29
CA LEU A 204 -1.10 -6.19 12.94
C LEU A 204 0.41 -6.30 12.70
N VAL A 205 1.19 -6.34 13.77
CA VAL A 205 2.64 -6.54 13.69
C VAL A 205 2.99 -7.96 14.14
N THR A 206 3.80 -8.63 13.32
CA THR A 206 4.37 -9.95 13.59
C THR A 206 5.84 -10.01 13.15
N ASN A 207 6.52 -11.14 13.36
CA ASN A 207 7.87 -11.40 12.88
C ASN A 207 8.17 -12.91 12.93
N ASP A 208 9.41 -13.31 12.59
CA ASP A 208 9.92 -14.66 12.80
C ASP A 208 11.05 -14.73 13.84
N ASP A 209 11.63 -13.61 14.25
CA ASP A 209 12.67 -13.57 15.30
C ASP A 209 12.11 -13.79 16.71
N GLY A 210 10.79 -13.67 16.88
CA GLY A 210 10.08 -13.82 18.15
C GLY A 210 9.65 -12.49 18.75
N VAL A 211 8.59 -12.53 19.59
CA VAL A 211 7.91 -11.35 20.14
C VAL A 211 8.81 -10.41 20.95
N GLY A 212 9.91 -10.90 21.54
CA GLY A 212 10.88 -10.11 22.31
C GLY A 212 12.08 -9.64 21.50
N ALA A 213 12.11 -9.82 20.18
CA ALA A 213 13.23 -9.42 19.34
C ALA A 213 13.29 -7.89 19.17
N ALA A 214 14.51 -7.37 18.95
CA ALA A 214 14.72 -5.93 18.84
C ALA A 214 14.08 -5.31 17.59
N GLY A 215 14.00 -6.06 16.49
CA GLY A 215 13.42 -5.57 15.23
C GLY A 215 11.93 -5.32 15.32
N ILE A 216 11.16 -6.26 15.89
CA ILE A 216 9.71 -6.06 16.09
C ILE A 216 9.45 -4.95 17.11
N ASP A 217 10.24 -4.88 18.18
CA ASP A 217 10.13 -3.82 19.18
C ASP A 217 10.35 -2.45 18.57
N ALA A 218 11.36 -2.30 17.72
CA ALA A 218 11.68 -1.04 17.04
C ALA A 218 10.54 -0.55 16.15
N VAL A 219 9.94 -1.44 15.35
CA VAL A 219 8.84 -1.05 14.47
C VAL A 219 7.55 -0.76 15.25
N VAL A 220 7.24 -1.53 16.30
CA VAL A 220 6.09 -1.27 17.18
C VAL A 220 6.20 0.09 17.85
N GLU A 221 7.37 0.42 18.42
CA GLU A 221 7.61 1.71 19.05
C GLU A 221 7.45 2.90 18.07
N ALA A 222 7.81 2.70 16.81
CA ALA A 222 7.66 3.72 15.79
C ALA A 222 6.19 3.87 15.31
N LEU A 223 5.49 2.76 15.12
CA LEU A 223 4.11 2.77 14.63
C LEU A 223 3.10 3.31 15.67
N ARG A 224 3.22 2.87 16.94
CA ARG A 224 2.26 3.22 18.00
C ARG A 224 2.21 4.70 18.36
N VAL A 225 3.17 5.51 17.94
CA VAL A 225 3.20 6.96 18.16
C VAL A 225 2.65 7.76 16.98
N LEU A 226 2.38 7.08 15.86
CA LEU A 226 1.81 7.75 14.69
C LEU A 226 0.33 8.09 14.93
N PRO A 227 -0.11 9.29 14.53
CA PRO A 227 -1.52 9.65 14.60
C PRO A 227 -2.39 8.67 13.81
N GLY A 228 -3.50 8.20 14.44
CA GLY A 228 -4.47 7.31 13.80
C GLY A 228 -3.92 5.92 13.45
N VAL A 229 -2.83 5.45 14.08
CA VAL A 229 -2.37 4.06 13.99
C VAL A 229 -2.68 3.34 15.28
N GLU A 230 -3.43 2.24 15.18
CA GLU A 230 -3.62 1.29 16.27
C GLU A 230 -2.78 0.04 15.98
N VAL A 231 -2.00 -0.41 16.96
CA VAL A 231 -1.06 -1.53 16.78
C VAL A 231 -1.52 -2.71 17.61
N THR A 232 -1.74 -3.85 16.96
CA THR A 232 -1.87 -5.16 17.59
C THR A 232 -0.60 -5.97 17.33
N VAL A 233 -0.04 -6.59 18.37
CA VAL A 233 1.17 -7.42 18.24
C VAL A 233 0.83 -8.88 18.54
N VAL A 234 1.01 -9.73 17.52
CA VAL A 234 0.91 -11.19 17.66
C VAL A 234 2.09 -11.82 16.93
N ALA A 235 2.97 -12.47 17.67
CA ALA A 235 4.22 -13.00 17.11
C ALA A 235 4.62 -14.33 17.75
N PRO A 236 5.50 -15.12 17.13
CA PRO A 236 6.04 -16.33 17.75
C PRO A 236 6.69 -16.04 19.10
N ALA A 237 6.55 -16.99 20.04
CA ALA A 237 7.19 -16.88 21.36
C ALA A 237 8.72 -16.93 21.30
N THR A 238 9.28 -17.57 20.28
CA THR A 238 10.72 -17.74 20.04
C THR A 238 11.04 -17.63 18.56
N ASN A 239 12.32 -17.46 18.22
CA ASN A 239 12.78 -17.40 16.85
C ASN A 239 12.35 -18.62 16.03
N GLN A 240 11.83 -18.37 14.84
CA GLN A 240 11.29 -19.31 13.85
C GLN A 240 11.87 -19.06 12.44
N SER A 241 13.06 -18.51 12.33
CA SER A 241 13.70 -18.22 11.03
C SER A 241 13.81 -19.48 10.16
N GLY A 242 13.61 -19.32 8.86
CA GLY A 242 13.72 -20.40 7.89
C GLY A 242 12.49 -21.31 7.78
N THR A 243 11.33 -20.90 8.30
CA THR A 243 10.10 -21.71 8.30
C THR A 243 9.13 -21.38 7.17
N GLY A 244 9.42 -20.35 6.37
CA GLY A 244 8.54 -19.91 5.28
C GLY A 244 7.13 -19.61 5.78
N ASP A 245 6.12 -20.04 5.05
CA ASP A 245 4.71 -19.93 5.39
C ASP A 245 4.11 -21.17 6.08
N THR A 246 4.97 -21.96 6.73
CA THR A 246 4.57 -23.18 7.46
C THR A 246 3.57 -22.84 8.57
N THR A 247 2.55 -23.70 8.72
CA THR A 247 1.55 -23.64 9.79
C THR A 247 1.52 -24.92 10.62
N THR A 248 1.08 -24.80 11.87
CA THR A 248 0.96 -25.94 12.80
C THR A 248 -0.40 -26.62 12.63
N PRO A 249 -0.45 -27.91 12.22
CA PRO A 249 -1.70 -28.65 12.15
C PRO A 249 -2.41 -28.73 13.50
N GLY A 250 -3.69 -28.41 13.55
CA GLY A 250 -4.51 -28.48 14.76
C GLY A 250 -4.52 -27.22 15.62
N GLY A 251 -3.83 -26.17 15.18
CA GLY A 251 -3.76 -24.87 15.86
C GLY A 251 -2.65 -24.79 16.90
N VAL A 252 -2.51 -23.61 17.47
CA VAL A 252 -1.42 -23.25 18.39
C VAL A 252 -1.96 -22.75 19.72
N THR A 253 -1.14 -22.82 20.75
CA THR A 253 -1.41 -22.14 22.04
C THR A 253 -0.78 -20.76 22.01
N ALA A 254 -1.44 -19.80 22.67
CA ALA A 254 -0.95 -18.44 22.79
C ALA A 254 -1.13 -17.93 24.23
N PHE A 255 -0.36 -16.92 24.58
CA PHE A 255 -0.42 -16.29 25.90
C PHE A 255 -0.07 -14.81 25.83
N PRO A 256 -0.64 -13.97 26.71
CA PRO A 256 -0.32 -12.54 26.76
C PRO A 256 1.13 -12.33 27.25
N THR A 257 1.80 -11.38 26.64
CA THR A 257 3.17 -10.97 26.96
C THR A 257 3.37 -9.49 26.58
N THR A 258 4.62 -9.06 26.47
CA THR A 258 4.99 -7.72 25.98
C THR A 258 6.17 -7.83 25.02
N THR A 259 6.34 -6.82 24.15
CA THR A 259 7.59 -6.60 23.44
C THR A 259 8.73 -6.22 24.40
N ALA A 260 9.93 -6.04 23.91
CA ALA A 260 11.10 -5.67 24.74
C ALA A 260 10.91 -4.33 25.46
N SER A 261 10.25 -3.35 24.86
CA SER A 261 9.93 -2.04 25.45
C SER A 261 8.64 -2.04 26.30
N GLY A 262 7.99 -3.19 26.45
CA GLY A 262 6.83 -3.36 27.32
C GLY A 262 5.47 -3.11 26.65
N TYR A 263 5.41 -3.00 25.31
CA TYR A 263 4.14 -2.88 24.59
C TYR A 263 3.35 -4.20 24.67
N PRO A 264 2.02 -4.16 24.93
CA PRO A 264 1.21 -5.38 25.02
C PRO A 264 1.28 -6.22 23.76
N ALA A 265 1.44 -7.55 23.92
CA ALA A 265 1.55 -8.49 22.83
C ALA A 265 0.97 -9.84 23.17
N VAL A 266 0.71 -10.66 22.17
CA VAL A 266 0.37 -12.07 22.29
C VAL A 266 1.48 -12.92 21.68
N ALA A 267 2.05 -13.80 22.48
CA ALA A 267 3.04 -14.78 22.03
C ALA A 267 2.35 -16.07 21.60
N VAL A 268 2.73 -16.59 20.45
CA VAL A 268 2.20 -17.83 19.88
C VAL A 268 3.27 -18.92 19.93
N ASN A 269 2.92 -20.12 20.44
CA ASN A 269 3.77 -21.31 20.38
C ASN A 269 3.61 -21.97 19.00
N GLY A 270 4.08 -21.30 17.96
CA GLY A 270 3.93 -21.68 16.56
C GLY A 270 4.82 -20.86 15.65
N TYR A 271 4.56 -20.95 14.36
CA TYR A 271 5.28 -20.25 13.30
C TYR A 271 4.73 -18.82 13.07
N PRO A 272 5.44 -17.98 12.32
CA PRO A 272 4.95 -16.64 11.97
C PRO A 272 3.58 -16.65 11.27
N ALA A 273 3.37 -17.59 10.36
CA ALA A 273 2.08 -17.84 9.71
C ALA A 273 0.97 -18.15 10.71
N ASP A 274 1.26 -18.95 11.75
CA ASP A 274 0.30 -19.25 12.81
C ASP A 274 -0.05 -18.00 13.63
N ALA A 275 0.89 -17.10 13.83
CA ALA A 275 0.65 -15.86 14.56
C ALA A 275 -0.37 -14.97 13.82
N VAL A 276 -0.22 -14.81 12.51
CA VAL A 276 -1.21 -14.10 11.67
C VAL A 276 -2.57 -14.79 11.75
N LEU A 277 -2.64 -16.10 11.51
CA LEU A 277 -3.90 -16.85 11.56
C LEU A 277 -4.54 -16.82 12.96
N HIS A 278 -3.74 -16.83 14.03
CA HIS A 278 -4.24 -16.70 15.40
C HIS A 278 -4.88 -15.33 15.65
N ALA A 279 -4.23 -14.26 15.20
CA ALA A 279 -4.79 -12.91 15.26
C ALA A 279 -6.15 -12.84 14.55
N LEU A 280 -6.20 -13.28 13.31
CA LEU A 280 -7.41 -13.19 12.49
C LEU A 280 -8.54 -14.11 12.97
N ASN A 281 -8.26 -15.39 13.23
CA ASN A 281 -9.28 -16.41 13.41
C ASN A 281 -9.63 -16.69 14.88
N VAL A 282 -8.73 -16.38 15.82
CA VAL A 282 -8.93 -16.68 17.25
C VAL A 282 -9.17 -15.41 18.05
N LEU A 283 -8.37 -14.37 17.84
CA LEU A 283 -8.59 -13.08 18.51
C LEU A 283 -9.66 -12.24 17.80
N GLY A 284 -9.95 -12.51 16.53
CA GLY A 284 -10.96 -11.79 15.75
C GLY A 284 -10.48 -10.42 15.29
N GLU A 285 -9.17 -10.24 15.21
CA GLU A 285 -8.57 -9.01 14.68
C GLU A 285 -8.91 -8.84 13.20
N ASN A 286 -9.08 -7.59 12.79
CA ASN A 286 -9.39 -7.23 11.41
C ASN A 286 -8.49 -6.07 10.98
N PRO A 287 -7.19 -6.31 10.84
CA PRO A 287 -6.25 -5.25 10.50
C PRO A 287 -6.40 -4.79 9.04
N ASP A 288 -6.15 -3.51 8.82
CA ASP A 288 -6.05 -2.91 7.49
C ASP A 288 -4.72 -3.24 6.83
N LEU A 289 -3.70 -3.54 7.64
CA LEU A 289 -2.33 -3.83 7.20
C LEU A 289 -1.67 -4.85 8.14
N VAL A 290 -0.90 -5.76 7.58
CA VAL A 290 0.03 -6.60 8.34
C VAL A 290 1.47 -6.17 8.05
N VAL A 291 2.23 -5.84 9.09
CA VAL A 291 3.68 -5.60 9.03
C VAL A 291 4.38 -6.78 9.67
N SER A 292 5.14 -7.53 8.87
CA SER A 292 5.98 -8.63 9.33
C SER A 292 7.45 -8.17 9.36
N GLY A 293 8.04 -8.11 10.53
CA GLY A 293 9.43 -7.67 10.74
C GLY A 293 9.59 -6.75 11.95
N ILE A 294 10.73 -6.01 12.07
CA ILE A 294 11.85 -5.99 11.12
C ILE A 294 12.76 -7.18 11.41
N ASN A 295 12.97 -8.01 10.39
CA ASN A 295 13.85 -9.19 10.50
C ASN A 295 15.32 -8.80 10.68
N ASP A 296 16.06 -9.54 11.52
CA ASP A 296 17.53 -9.42 11.64
C ASP A 296 18.21 -10.27 10.56
N GLY A 297 18.28 -9.72 9.36
CA GLY A 297 18.84 -10.34 8.16
C GLY A 297 17.96 -10.09 6.94
N GLN A 298 18.59 -9.85 5.80
CA GLN A 298 17.89 -9.58 4.53
C GLN A 298 17.22 -10.82 3.95
N ASN A 299 16.07 -10.62 3.31
CA ASN A 299 15.27 -11.62 2.59
C ASN A 299 15.16 -11.23 1.11
N LEU A 300 16.14 -11.63 0.30
CA LEU A 300 16.32 -11.23 -1.09
C LEU A 300 16.27 -12.42 -2.04
N GLY A 301 15.84 -12.19 -3.28
CA GLY A 301 15.80 -13.18 -4.33
C GLY A 301 15.10 -14.48 -3.89
N PRO A 302 15.62 -15.68 -4.24
CA PRO A 302 14.98 -16.96 -3.88
C PRO A 302 14.91 -17.25 -2.37
N VAL A 303 15.61 -16.48 -1.50
CA VAL A 303 15.56 -16.67 -0.04
C VAL A 303 14.18 -16.31 0.52
N VAL A 304 13.40 -15.48 -0.16
CA VAL A 304 12.04 -15.11 0.25
C VAL A 304 11.14 -16.33 0.51
N ASP A 305 11.36 -17.44 -0.19
CA ASP A 305 10.54 -18.64 -0.03
C ASP A 305 10.84 -19.43 1.26
N LEU A 306 11.99 -19.16 1.87
CA LEU A 306 12.38 -19.75 3.15
C LEU A 306 12.11 -18.82 4.33
N SER A 307 11.85 -17.55 4.07
CA SER A 307 11.68 -16.52 5.08
C SER A 307 10.37 -16.65 5.85
N GLY A 308 10.44 -16.77 7.16
CA GLY A 308 9.27 -16.71 8.04
C GLY A 308 8.63 -15.31 8.03
N THR A 309 9.43 -14.26 7.89
CA THR A 309 8.98 -12.87 7.77
C THR A 309 8.09 -12.70 6.52
N VAL A 310 8.57 -13.13 5.34
CA VAL A 310 7.81 -13.09 4.09
C VAL A 310 6.64 -14.06 4.14
N GLY A 311 6.81 -15.25 4.73
CA GLY A 311 5.75 -16.24 4.88
C GLY A 311 4.54 -15.72 5.67
N ALA A 312 4.76 -14.98 6.76
CA ALA A 312 3.70 -14.34 7.52
C ALA A 312 2.95 -13.30 6.68
N ALA A 313 3.68 -12.44 5.95
CA ALA A 313 3.10 -11.46 5.05
C ALA A 313 2.28 -12.12 3.92
N ARG A 314 2.76 -13.23 3.35
CA ARG A 314 2.02 -14.02 2.35
C ARG A 314 0.71 -14.59 2.91
N VAL A 315 0.70 -15.06 4.16
CA VAL A 315 -0.52 -15.55 4.82
C VAL A 315 -1.54 -14.43 5.01
N ALA A 316 -1.09 -13.23 5.38
CA ALA A 316 -1.95 -12.05 5.46
C ALA A 316 -2.53 -11.69 4.09
N ALA A 317 -1.70 -11.61 3.06
CA ALA A 317 -2.13 -11.28 1.70
C ALA A 317 -3.10 -12.33 1.12
N ARG A 318 -2.85 -13.63 1.36
CA ARG A 318 -3.82 -14.70 1.01
C ARG A 318 -5.14 -14.61 1.80
N SER A 319 -5.12 -13.93 2.94
CA SER A 319 -6.33 -13.63 3.72
C SER A 319 -7.04 -12.34 3.26
N GLY A 320 -6.55 -11.69 2.21
CA GLY A 320 -7.11 -10.46 1.64
C GLY A 320 -6.66 -9.18 2.35
N ILE A 321 -5.60 -9.24 3.16
CA ILE A 321 -5.09 -8.10 3.92
C ILE A 321 -3.75 -7.67 3.31
N PRO A 322 -3.57 -6.38 2.94
CA PRO A 322 -2.30 -5.85 2.51
C PRO A 322 -1.16 -6.19 3.47
N ALA A 323 0.02 -6.50 2.95
CA ALA A 323 1.10 -6.94 3.82
C ALA A 323 2.48 -6.42 3.39
N LEU A 324 3.27 -6.01 4.39
CA LEU A 324 4.66 -5.62 4.26
C LEU A 324 5.55 -6.61 5.00
N ALA A 325 6.53 -7.19 4.31
CA ALA A 325 7.66 -7.88 4.89
C ALA A 325 8.85 -6.91 4.94
N ALA A 326 9.42 -6.65 6.12
CA ALA A 326 10.51 -5.72 6.30
C ALA A 326 11.73 -6.42 6.92
N SER A 327 12.90 -6.20 6.34
CA SER A 327 14.15 -6.86 6.72
C SER A 327 15.31 -5.88 6.78
N GLN A 328 16.11 -5.95 7.84
CA GLN A 328 17.35 -5.20 8.01
C GLN A 328 18.53 -6.09 7.61
N GLY A 329 19.42 -5.59 6.80
CA GLY A 329 20.63 -6.29 6.40
C GLY A 329 21.50 -6.70 7.61
N LEU A 330 22.11 -7.87 7.51
CA LEU A 330 23.01 -8.38 8.55
C LEU A 330 24.07 -7.35 8.94
N GLY A 331 24.23 -7.13 10.23
CA GLY A 331 25.20 -6.20 10.79
C GLY A 331 25.40 -6.43 12.28
N SER A 332 26.45 -5.82 12.86
CA SER A 332 26.71 -5.92 14.29
C SER A 332 27.14 -4.56 14.84
N PRO A 333 26.23 -3.82 15.51
CA PRO A 333 24.80 -4.13 15.71
C PRO A 333 23.98 -3.98 14.42
N PRO A 334 22.76 -4.59 14.34
CA PRO A 334 21.81 -4.32 13.27
C PRO A 334 21.36 -2.85 13.27
N ASP A 335 21.16 -2.26 12.08
CA ASP A 335 20.74 -0.87 11.93
C ASP A 335 19.19 -0.75 11.86
N PHE A 336 18.50 -1.23 12.88
CA PHE A 336 17.03 -1.14 12.93
C PHE A 336 16.47 0.29 12.79
N PRO A 337 17.13 1.37 13.22
CA PRO A 337 16.66 2.73 12.92
C PRO A 337 16.48 3.02 11.43
N SER A 338 17.41 2.57 10.58
CA SER A 338 17.24 2.69 9.11
C SER A 338 16.11 1.79 8.59
N GLY A 339 15.95 0.59 9.16
CA GLY A 339 14.83 -0.29 8.86
C GLY A 339 13.46 0.35 9.19
N VAL A 340 13.35 0.96 10.37
CA VAL A 340 12.17 1.71 10.78
C VAL A 340 11.90 2.86 9.83
N ALA A 341 12.91 3.64 9.45
CA ALA A 341 12.72 4.75 8.50
C ALA A 341 12.14 4.26 7.17
N ALA A 342 12.62 3.14 6.64
CA ALA A 342 12.11 2.56 5.40
C ALA A 342 10.67 2.01 5.53
N VAL A 343 10.30 1.43 6.69
CA VAL A 343 8.93 1.01 6.97
C VAL A 343 7.99 2.21 7.03
N LEU A 344 8.38 3.29 7.70
CA LEU A 344 7.58 4.52 7.79
C LEU A 344 7.41 5.20 6.43
N ASP A 345 8.45 5.23 5.62
CA ASP A 345 8.45 5.75 4.26
C ASP A 345 7.48 4.93 3.36
N TRP A 346 7.55 3.60 3.46
CA TRP A 346 6.61 2.73 2.76
C TRP A 346 5.17 2.90 3.27
N LEU A 347 4.96 3.02 4.59
CA LEU A 347 3.66 3.22 5.19
C LEU A 347 3.03 4.56 4.76
N GLU A 348 3.83 5.61 4.63
CA GLU A 348 3.37 6.88 4.07
C GLU A 348 2.90 6.69 2.63
N ASP A 349 3.69 6.03 1.79
CA ASP A 349 3.29 5.69 0.43
C ASP A 349 2.02 4.82 0.38
N PHE A 350 1.90 3.84 1.29
CA PHE A 350 0.71 3.00 1.41
C PHE A 350 -0.55 3.83 1.75
N ARG A 351 -0.48 4.68 2.77
CA ARG A 351 -1.57 5.58 3.16
C ARG A 351 -2.00 6.55 2.06
N LEU A 352 -1.05 6.92 1.21
CA LEU A 352 -1.30 7.81 0.07
C LEU A 352 -1.76 7.05 -1.18
N GLY A 353 -1.99 5.74 -1.09
CA GLY A 353 -2.32 4.88 -2.23
C GLY A 353 -1.21 4.78 -3.25
N ARG A 354 0.04 5.10 -2.87
CA ARG A 354 1.22 5.06 -3.73
C ARG A 354 2.06 3.79 -3.57
N ALA A 355 1.96 3.15 -2.43
CA ALA A 355 2.55 1.85 -2.17
C ALA A 355 1.46 0.93 -1.66
N GLY A 356 1.49 -0.22 -2.10
CA GLY A 356 0.57 -1.29 -1.74
C GLY A 356 0.26 -2.05 -2.99
N PRO A 357 0.52 -3.34 -2.95
CA PRO A 357 0.15 -4.21 -4.04
C PRO A 357 -1.37 -4.19 -4.18
N PRO A 358 -1.89 -4.47 -5.38
CA PRO A 358 -3.21 -5.07 -5.47
C PRO A 358 -3.23 -6.25 -4.47
N TYR A 359 -4.32 -6.51 -3.81
CA TYR A 359 -4.52 -7.46 -2.68
C TYR A 359 -3.92 -8.88 -2.83
N GLN A 360 -3.09 -9.12 -3.82
CA GLN A 360 -2.48 -10.40 -4.15
C GLN A 360 -0.94 -10.39 -4.13
N GLU A 361 -0.34 -9.30 -3.72
CA GLU A 361 1.12 -9.14 -3.70
C GLU A 361 1.62 -8.84 -2.29
N VAL A 362 2.87 -9.13 -2.02
CA VAL A 362 3.52 -8.87 -0.73
C VAL A 362 4.66 -7.90 -0.95
N ALA A 363 4.54 -6.70 -0.41
CA ALA A 363 5.65 -5.76 -0.41
C ALA A 363 6.81 -6.34 0.43
N ASN A 364 7.99 -6.45 -0.17
CA ASN A 364 9.20 -6.94 0.49
C ASN A 364 10.26 -5.83 0.49
N VAL A 365 10.53 -5.26 1.66
CA VAL A 365 11.47 -4.16 1.83
C VAL A 365 12.73 -4.67 2.53
N ASN A 366 13.89 -4.49 1.90
CA ASN A 366 15.18 -4.84 2.48
C ASN A 366 16.07 -3.62 2.60
N VAL A 367 16.64 -3.40 3.79
CA VAL A 367 17.40 -2.20 4.13
C VAL A 367 18.84 -2.58 4.41
N PRO A 368 19.84 -2.01 3.71
CA PRO A 368 21.23 -2.31 3.94
C PRO A 368 21.72 -1.86 5.32
N THR A 369 22.59 -2.64 5.97
CA THR A 369 23.38 -2.18 7.10
C THR A 369 24.75 -1.69 6.60
N CYS A 370 24.94 -0.36 6.56
CA CYS A 370 26.14 0.25 6.02
C CYS A 370 27.25 0.28 7.08
N THR A 371 28.37 -0.41 6.84
CA THR A 371 29.58 -0.30 7.69
C THR A 371 30.45 0.88 7.29
N ALA A 372 30.31 1.40 6.07
CA ALA A 372 30.93 2.60 5.53
C ALA A 372 30.02 3.23 4.48
N GLY A 373 30.10 4.53 4.28
CA GLY A 373 29.18 5.25 3.38
C GLY A 373 27.81 5.47 4.02
N SER A 374 26.79 5.59 3.19
CA SER A 374 25.38 5.79 3.59
C SER A 374 24.45 5.02 2.65
N ILE A 375 23.25 4.73 3.09
CA ILE A 375 22.17 4.21 2.22
C ILE A 375 22.01 5.13 1.02
N ARG A 376 21.94 4.55 -0.17
CA ARG A 376 22.02 5.27 -1.46
C ARG A 376 20.66 5.64 -2.05
N GLY A 377 19.60 5.49 -1.29
CA GLY A 377 18.22 5.72 -1.71
C GLY A 377 17.45 4.41 -1.81
N THR A 378 16.19 4.51 -2.26
CA THR A 378 15.27 3.39 -2.42
C THR A 378 15.06 3.13 -3.91
N VAL A 379 14.98 1.85 -4.30
CA VAL A 379 14.70 1.42 -5.68
C VAL A 379 13.64 0.31 -5.68
N ASP A 380 12.73 0.39 -6.64
CA ASP A 380 11.76 -0.67 -6.93
C ASP A 380 12.36 -1.58 -8.00
N VAL A 381 12.55 -2.83 -7.65
CA VAL A 381 13.25 -3.82 -8.50
C VAL A 381 12.59 -5.19 -8.35
N PRO A 382 12.64 -6.05 -9.38
CA PRO A 382 12.17 -7.43 -9.26
C PRO A 382 13.06 -8.23 -8.30
N LEU A 383 12.53 -9.34 -7.79
CA LEU A 383 13.34 -10.34 -7.09
C LEU A 383 14.36 -10.95 -8.04
N ALA A 384 15.58 -11.15 -7.57
CA ALA A 384 16.57 -11.96 -8.26
C ALA A 384 16.06 -13.40 -8.42
N THR A 385 16.39 -14.00 -9.56
CA THR A 385 15.95 -15.38 -9.87
C THR A 385 16.98 -16.44 -9.52
N ASP A 386 18.18 -16.03 -9.16
CA ASP A 386 19.30 -16.91 -8.79
C ASP A 386 20.02 -16.44 -7.52
N LEU A 387 21.11 -17.09 -7.16
CA LEU A 387 21.86 -16.84 -5.94
C LEU A 387 23.26 -16.24 -6.23
N ASP A 388 23.48 -15.64 -7.38
CA ASP A 388 24.73 -14.99 -7.76
C ASP A 388 24.49 -13.55 -8.26
N PRO A 389 24.88 -12.51 -7.51
CA PRO A 389 25.63 -12.55 -6.22
C PRO A 389 24.80 -13.17 -5.10
N SER A 390 25.50 -13.65 -4.04
CA SER A 390 24.81 -14.24 -2.90
C SER A 390 23.85 -13.25 -2.24
N PRO A 391 22.57 -13.61 -2.01
CA PRO A 391 21.61 -12.79 -1.27
C PRO A 391 22.05 -12.46 0.17
N LEU A 392 23.03 -13.18 0.71
CA LEU A 392 23.60 -12.92 2.04
C LEU A 392 24.88 -12.09 1.99
N SER A 393 25.26 -11.55 0.84
CA SER A 393 26.44 -10.67 0.72
C SER A 393 26.23 -9.39 1.52
N PRO A 394 27.30 -8.87 2.17
CA PRO A 394 27.22 -7.57 2.84
C PRO A 394 27.06 -6.45 1.80
N SER A 395 26.40 -5.37 2.21
CA SER A 395 26.20 -4.20 1.37
C SER A 395 27.45 -3.32 1.29
N ASP A 396 27.75 -2.81 0.10
CA ASP A 396 28.72 -1.74 -0.13
C ASP A 396 28.01 -0.41 -0.37
N CYS A 397 27.78 0.33 0.69
CA CYS A 397 27.17 1.66 0.62
C CYS A 397 28.11 2.76 0.11
N THR A 398 29.35 2.42 -0.24
CA THR A 398 30.30 3.32 -0.93
C THR A 398 30.32 3.10 -2.44
N SER A 399 29.57 2.11 -2.92
CA SER A 399 29.47 1.78 -4.35
C SER A 399 29.04 2.99 -5.19
N THR A 400 29.51 3.04 -6.42
CA THR A 400 29.13 4.06 -7.42
C THR A 400 28.26 3.47 -8.55
N VAL A 401 27.88 2.20 -8.47
CA VAL A 401 26.97 1.57 -9.42
C VAL A 401 25.60 2.21 -9.35
N THR A 402 25.05 2.66 -10.46
CA THR A 402 23.75 3.34 -10.55
C THR A 402 22.66 2.52 -11.26
N ALA A 403 23.05 1.56 -12.11
CA ALA A 403 22.10 0.67 -12.76
C ALA A 403 22.13 -0.68 -12.05
N VAL A 404 20.98 -1.12 -11.59
CA VAL A 404 20.78 -2.39 -10.86
C VAL A 404 19.60 -3.13 -11.49
N ALA A 405 19.69 -4.45 -11.58
CA ALA A 405 18.72 -5.26 -12.30
C ALA A 405 17.68 -5.92 -11.38
N ASP A 406 18.05 -6.22 -10.13
CA ASP A 406 17.23 -6.95 -9.19
C ASP A 406 17.54 -6.53 -7.73
N ASP A 407 16.80 -7.13 -6.78
CA ASP A 407 16.88 -6.79 -5.36
C ASP A 407 18.24 -7.18 -4.74
N VAL A 408 18.85 -8.26 -5.15
CA VAL A 408 20.16 -8.69 -4.65
C VAL A 408 21.25 -7.72 -5.11
N GLU A 409 21.29 -7.39 -6.41
CA GLU A 409 22.27 -6.45 -6.95
C GLU A 409 22.09 -5.05 -6.33
N ALA A 410 20.85 -4.56 -6.21
CA ALA A 410 20.56 -3.27 -5.62
C ALA A 410 21.00 -3.21 -4.14
N PHE A 411 20.64 -4.22 -3.35
CA PHE A 411 21.00 -4.29 -1.94
C PHE A 411 22.51 -4.35 -1.71
N VAL A 412 23.23 -5.17 -2.48
CA VAL A 412 24.69 -5.28 -2.41
C VAL A 412 25.36 -3.94 -2.71
N HIS A 413 24.77 -3.13 -3.54
CA HIS A 413 25.25 -1.78 -3.87
C HIS A 413 24.67 -0.69 -2.97
N GLY A 414 24.09 -1.02 -1.82
CA GLY A 414 23.71 -0.09 -0.76
C GLY A 414 22.37 0.63 -0.95
N PHE A 415 21.50 0.12 -1.82
CA PHE A 415 20.13 0.65 -1.96
C PHE A 415 19.16 -0.08 -1.04
N VAL A 416 18.17 0.64 -0.50
CA VAL A 416 16.94 0.02 0.00
C VAL A 416 16.21 -0.56 -1.21
N THR A 417 15.80 -1.82 -1.12
CA THR A 417 15.03 -2.47 -2.19
C THR A 417 13.58 -2.61 -1.81
N ARG A 418 12.69 -2.33 -2.76
CA ARG A 418 11.27 -2.67 -2.70
C ARG A 418 11.01 -3.65 -3.84
N SER A 419 10.46 -4.80 -3.53
CA SER A 419 10.12 -5.85 -4.49
C SER A 419 8.81 -6.51 -4.12
N ASP A 420 8.19 -7.19 -5.08
CA ASP A 420 7.03 -8.03 -4.82
C ASP A 420 7.50 -9.47 -4.53
N ALA A 421 7.15 -9.98 -3.34
CA ALA A 421 7.48 -11.34 -2.96
C ALA A 421 6.49 -12.40 -3.46
N GLY A 422 5.39 -12.00 -4.11
CA GLY A 422 4.36 -12.90 -4.62
C GLY A 422 3.65 -13.72 -3.54
N LEU A 423 2.71 -14.55 -3.96
CA LEU A 423 1.86 -15.39 -3.08
C LEU A 423 2.22 -16.88 -3.10
N HIS A 424 3.34 -17.29 -3.64
CA HIS A 424 3.68 -18.69 -3.99
C HIS A 424 3.23 -19.75 -3.03
#